data_cfb0e9fcc0fbfef8193e5bb3bf64b9e1
#
_entry.id   cfb0e9fcc0fbfef8193e5bb3bf64b9e1
#
_cell.length_a   1.000
_cell.length_b   1.000
_cell.length_c   1.000
_cell.angle_alpha   90.00
_cell.angle_beta   90.00
_cell.angle_gamma   90.00
#
_symmetry.space_group_name_H-M   'P 1'
#
loop_
_entity.id
_entity.type
_entity.pdbx_description
1 polymer ?
#
loop_
_entity_poly.entity_id
_entity_poly.type
_entity_poly.pdbx_seq_one_letter_code
_entity_poly.pdbx_strand_id
1 'polypeptide(L)'
;KRLLSYLKAYKGTLILVTVCILLSALAGAASSMFLQSLIDDYITPLLASAGAPDYSGLIKALAVMAVIYLVGALSTYLYNRQMVTAAQGTLKTIRDEMFEKMQKLPIRYFDSHTHGDIMSLYTNDTDALRQMIAQSMAQLISSAFTITAVFVCMLNISIWLTIVVLVVLFLVMQFAGIIMKKSGRYFMAQQKTLADLDGYIEEMINGQKVIKVFCHEEKAREEMIRRNKLWEENSAKANGHGGAMMPLMNALGYIQYVIVAVLGAYLAIAKVPNLGLTGFHTMTVGMIASFLTLSRNFTQPISQISNQYNSIVTALAGASRIFAFMDEAPETDEGYVTLVNAVENEDGSLTETD
;
A
#
# COMPACT_ATOMS: atom_id res chain seq x y z
N LYS A 1 5.81 -12.24 -13.88
CA LYS A 1 5.42 -12.32 -15.31
C LYS A 1 4.05 -12.98 -15.49
N ARG A 2 3.78 -14.15 -14.88
CA ARG A 2 2.49 -14.88 -14.99
C ARG A 2 1.31 -14.05 -14.48
N LEU A 3 1.42 -13.38 -13.33
CA LEU A 3 0.38 -12.48 -12.83
C LEU A 3 0.03 -11.35 -13.81
N LEU A 4 1.04 -10.77 -14.46
CA LEU A 4 0.83 -9.74 -15.48
C LEU A 4 0.10 -10.27 -16.73
N SER A 5 0.15 -11.57 -17.01
CA SER A 5 -0.61 -12.15 -18.13
C SER A 5 -2.12 -12.15 -17.84
N TYR A 6 -2.54 -12.39 -16.60
CA TYR A 6 -3.96 -12.29 -16.21
C TYR A 6 -4.47 -10.85 -16.33
N LEU A 7 -3.64 -9.87 -15.96
CA LEU A 7 -3.99 -8.45 -16.09
C LEU A 7 -4.08 -7.97 -17.54
N LYS A 8 -3.47 -8.70 -18.51
CA LYS A 8 -3.59 -8.36 -19.93
C LYS A 8 -5.03 -8.41 -20.45
N ALA A 9 -5.91 -9.23 -19.85
CA ALA A 9 -7.32 -9.27 -20.20
C ALA A 9 -8.02 -7.92 -19.93
N TYR A 10 -7.49 -7.12 -18.98
CA TYR A 10 -8.03 -5.83 -18.54
C TYR A 10 -7.26 -4.62 -19.09
N LYS A 11 -6.57 -4.75 -20.24
CA LYS A 11 -5.74 -3.68 -20.84
C LYS A 11 -6.48 -2.35 -20.98
N GLY A 12 -7.71 -2.37 -21.50
CA GLY A 12 -8.52 -1.15 -21.67
C GLY A 12 -8.82 -0.48 -20.31
N THR A 13 -9.17 -1.27 -19.31
CA THR A 13 -9.39 -0.80 -17.94
C THR A 13 -8.13 -0.19 -17.35
N LEU A 14 -6.96 -0.83 -17.52
CA LEU A 14 -5.69 -0.32 -17.01
C LEU A 14 -5.27 0.99 -17.70
N ILE A 15 -5.50 1.14 -18.98
CA ILE A 15 -5.25 2.40 -19.70
C ILE A 15 -6.17 3.50 -19.15
N LEU A 16 -7.46 3.23 -19.01
CA LEU A 16 -8.42 4.17 -18.44
C LEU A 16 -8.01 4.58 -17.01
N VAL A 17 -7.61 3.62 -16.17
CA VAL A 17 -7.09 3.85 -14.82
C VAL A 17 -5.88 4.77 -14.85
N THR A 18 -4.91 4.53 -15.72
CA THR A 18 -3.71 5.36 -15.84
C THR A 18 -4.06 6.79 -16.24
N VAL A 19 -4.97 6.98 -17.18
CA VAL A 19 -5.44 8.31 -17.60
C VAL A 19 -6.17 9.00 -16.44
N CYS A 20 -7.05 8.32 -15.73
CA CYS A 20 -7.76 8.87 -14.58
C CYS A 20 -6.80 9.24 -13.43
N ILE A 21 -5.79 8.43 -13.17
CA ILE A 21 -4.75 8.74 -12.17
C ILE A 21 -3.96 9.99 -12.59
N LEU A 22 -3.58 10.09 -13.85
CA LEU A 22 -2.89 11.28 -14.38
C LEU A 22 -3.75 12.55 -14.21
N LEU A 23 -5.03 12.48 -14.59
CA LEU A 23 -5.97 13.61 -14.43
C LEU A 23 -6.12 14.00 -12.96
N SER A 24 -6.23 13.03 -12.05
CA SER A 24 -6.31 13.28 -10.61
C SER A 24 -5.04 13.93 -10.05
N ALA A 25 -3.87 13.45 -10.48
CA ALA A 25 -2.57 14.02 -10.07
C ALA A 25 -2.40 15.47 -10.58
N LEU A 26 -2.79 15.73 -11.83
CA LEU A 26 -2.77 17.08 -12.40
C LEU A 26 -3.75 18.03 -11.71
N ALA A 27 -4.96 17.56 -11.36
CA ALA A 27 -5.92 18.33 -10.59
C ALA A 27 -5.37 18.69 -9.20
N GLY A 28 -4.69 17.76 -8.52
CA GLY A 28 -4.01 18.02 -7.24
C GLY A 28 -2.86 19.02 -7.34
N ALA A 29 -2.06 18.94 -8.39
CA ALA A 29 -0.99 19.90 -8.65
C ALA A 29 -1.55 21.30 -9.01
N ALA A 30 -2.57 21.37 -9.86
CA ALA A 30 -3.26 22.59 -10.21
C ALA A 30 -3.89 23.28 -8.98
N SER A 31 -4.45 22.51 -8.05
CA SER A 31 -4.95 23.01 -6.77
C SER A 31 -3.88 23.73 -5.96
N SER A 32 -2.68 23.18 -5.90
CA SER A 32 -1.57 23.78 -5.17
C SER A 32 -1.06 25.05 -5.86
N MET A 33 -1.01 25.07 -7.18
CA MET A 33 -0.63 26.25 -7.97
C MET A 33 -1.69 27.35 -7.93
N PHE A 34 -2.97 26.97 -7.89
CA PHE A 34 -4.08 27.93 -7.78
C PHE A 34 -3.99 28.80 -6.54
N LEU A 35 -3.43 28.29 -5.45
CA LEU A 35 -3.24 29.06 -4.22
C LEU A 35 -2.35 30.29 -4.46
N GLN A 36 -1.36 30.20 -5.32
CA GLN A 36 -0.54 31.33 -5.75
C GLN A 36 -1.38 32.36 -6.48
N SER A 37 -2.08 31.95 -7.57
CA SER A 37 -2.92 32.89 -8.33
C SER A 37 -4.03 33.47 -7.47
N LEU A 38 -4.62 32.71 -6.58
CA LEU A 38 -5.66 33.21 -5.66
C LEU A 38 -5.15 34.35 -4.79
N ILE A 39 -3.95 34.24 -4.23
CA ILE A 39 -3.37 35.26 -3.36
C ILE A 39 -2.85 36.43 -4.19
N ASP A 40 -2.05 36.18 -5.23
CA ASP A 40 -1.30 37.22 -5.94
C ASP A 40 -2.16 37.97 -6.97
N ASP A 41 -3.05 37.26 -7.70
CA ASP A 41 -3.82 37.84 -8.81
C ASP A 41 -5.20 38.36 -8.38
N TYR A 42 -5.76 37.81 -7.28
CA TYR A 42 -7.11 38.18 -6.84
C TYR A 42 -7.14 38.84 -5.46
N ILE A 43 -6.61 38.20 -4.40
CA ILE A 43 -6.74 38.73 -3.03
C ILE A 43 -5.91 40.01 -2.85
N THR A 44 -4.63 39.98 -3.23
CA THR A 44 -3.74 41.13 -3.04
C THR A 44 -4.20 42.39 -3.79
N PRO A 45 -4.63 42.32 -5.08
CA PRO A 45 -5.19 43.48 -5.76
C PRO A 45 -6.52 44.00 -5.17
N LEU A 46 -7.38 43.03 -4.70
CA LEU A 46 -8.64 43.42 -4.06
C LEU A 46 -8.43 44.19 -2.73
N LEU A 47 -7.41 43.79 -1.96
CA LEU A 47 -7.04 44.48 -0.71
C LEU A 47 -6.39 45.84 -0.96
N ALA A 48 -5.71 46.01 -2.11
CA ALA A 48 -5.06 47.27 -2.50
C ALA A 48 -6.05 48.28 -3.15
N SER A 49 -7.21 47.82 -3.61
CA SER A 49 -8.20 48.68 -4.26
C SER A 49 -8.92 49.57 -3.24
N ALA A 50 -8.86 50.89 -3.43
CA ALA A 50 -9.52 51.92 -2.59
C ALA A 50 -11.00 52.16 -2.97
N GLY A 51 -11.54 51.41 -3.94
CA GLY A 51 -12.93 51.52 -4.45
C GLY A 51 -13.80 50.32 -4.13
N ALA A 52 -15.00 50.24 -4.72
CA ALA A 52 -15.86 49.06 -4.61
C ALA A 52 -15.17 47.85 -5.24
N PRO A 53 -14.91 46.75 -4.50
CA PRO A 53 -14.18 45.61 -5.00
C PRO A 53 -15.02 44.85 -6.05
N ASP A 54 -14.42 44.56 -7.21
CA ASP A 54 -15.01 43.68 -8.24
C ASP A 54 -14.62 42.20 -7.99
N TYR A 55 -15.59 41.42 -7.53
CA TYR A 55 -15.41 40.00 -7.24
C TYR A 55 -15.62 39.09 -8.46
N SER A 56 -15.99 39.65 -9.63
CA SER A 56 -16.35 38.82 -10.81
C SER A 56 -15.23 37.92 -11.28
N GLY A 57 -13.98 38.39 -11.27
CA GLY A 57 -12.79 37.63 -11.60
C GLY A 57 -12.53 36.48 -10.62
N LEU A 58 -12.62 36.77 -9.34
CA LEU A 58 -12.46 35.77 -8.26
C LEU A 58 -13.51 34.65 -8.35
N ILE A 59 -14.77 35.00 -8.55
CA ILE A 59 -15.87 34.02 -8.69
C ILE A 59 -15.63 33.11 -9.90
N LYS A 60 -15.21 33.66 -11.04
CA LYS A 60 -14.87 32.85 -12.23
C LYS A 60 -13.71 31.89 -11.96
N ALA A 61 -12.64 32.36 -11.33
CA ALA A 61 -11.49 31.53 -10.98
C ALA A 61 -11.88 30.40 -10.02
N LEU A 62 -12.69 30.68 -8.99
CA LEU A 62 -13.22 29.68 -8.07
C LEU A 62 -14.11 28.66 -8.79
N ALA A 63 -14.97 29.10 -9.73
CA ALA A 63 -15.82 28.22 -10.52
C ALA A 63 -14.98 27.28 -11.39
N VAL A 64 -13.94 27.76 -12.05
CA VAL A 64 -13.01 26.92 -12.82
C VAL A 64 -12.31 25.89 -11.92
N MET A 65 -11.83 26.31 -10.74
CA MET A 65 -11.23 25.38 -9.79
C MET A 65 -12.20 24.34 -9.27
N ALA A 66 -13.47 24.71 -9.02
CA ALA A 66 -14.51 23.77 -8.63
C ALA A 66 -14.70 22.68 -9.70
N VAL A 67 -14.70 23.05 -10.98
CA VAL A 67 -14.75 22.07 -12.09
C VAL A 67 -13.52 21.15 -12.10
N ILE A 68 -12.32 21.71 -11.93
CA ILE A 68 -11.08 20.91 -11.86
C ILE A 68 -11.13 19.91 -10.69
N TYR A 69 -11.60 20.34 -9.52
CA TYR A 69 -11.78 19.45 -8.38
C TYR A 69 -12.81 18.35 -8.63
N LEU A 70 -13.95 18.68 -9.27
CA LEU A 70 -14.95 17.69 -9.64
C LEU A 70 -14.40 16.66 -10.62
N VAL A 71 -13.63 17.10 -11.63
CA VAL A 71 -12.95 16.19 -12.56
C VAL A 71 -11.93 15.30 -11.82
N GLY A 72 -11.14 15.87 -10.91
CA GLY A 72 -10.19 15.13 -10.08
C GLY A 72 -10.87 14.09 -9.18
N ALA A 73 -11.96 14.47 -8.51
CA ALA A 73 -12.74 13.59 -7.64
C ALA A 73 -13.40 12.44 -8.44
N LEU A 74 -14.01 12.78 -9.59
CA LEU A 74 -14.62 11.79 -10.47
C LEU A 74 -13.55 10.81 -11.02
N SER A 75 -12.41 11.33 -11.43
CA SER A 75 -11.29 10.51 -11.89
C SER A 75 -10.78 9.57 -10.80
N THR A 76 -10.69 10.06 -9.56
CA THR A 76 -10.31 9.23 -8.40
C THR A 76 -11.33 8.13 -8.13
N TYR A 77 -12.62 8.44 -8.17
CA TYR A 77 -13.68 7.45 -8.03
C TYR A 77 -13.63 6.40 -9.14
N LEU A 78 -13.47 6.83 -10.39
CA LEU A 78 -13.44 5.93 -11.55
C LEU A 78 -12.26 4.98 -11.50
N TYR A 79 -11.03 5.47 -11.26
CA TYR A 79 -9.87 4.58 -11.24
C TYR A 79 -9.94 3.57 -10.10
N ASN A 80 -10.40 3.97 -8.89
CA ASN A 80 -10.57 3.04 -7.78
C ASN A 80 -11.60 1.95 -8.10
N ARG A 81 -12.77 2.34 -8.63
CA ARG A 81 -13.82 1.40 -9.04
C ARG A 81 -13.31 0.41 -10.08
N GLN A 82 -12.61 0.90 -11.10
CA GLN A 82 -12.10 0.07 -12.19
C GLN A 82 -10.98 -0.88 -11.73
N MET A 83 -10.11 -0.43 -10.82
CA MET A 83 -9.08 -1.30 -10.24
C MET A 83 -9.68 -2.43 -9.41
N VAL A 84 -10.71 -2.15 -8.62
CA VAL A 84 -11.44 -3.19 -7.87
C VAL A 84 -12.06 -4.20 -8.84
N THR A 85 -12.71 -3.73 -9.92
CA THR A 85 -13.31 -4.62 -10.93
C THR A 85 -12.25 -5.52 -11.60
N ALA A 86 -11.12 -4.95 -12.01
CA ALA A 86 -10.02 -5.71 -12.61
C ALA A 86 -9.39 -6.70 -11.62
N ALA A 87 -9.22 -6.32 -10.35
CA ALA A 87 -8.71 -7.19 -9.31
C ALA A 87 -9.64 -8.37 -9.05
N GLN A 88 -10.93 -8.12 -8.83
CA GLN A 88 -11.90 -9.17 -8.56
C GLN A 88 -12.06 -10.13 -9.75
N GLY A 89 -12.09 -9.61 -10.98
CA GLY A 89 -12.15 -10.44 -12.18
C GLY A 89 -10.89 -11.32 -12.34
N THR A 90 -9.71 -10.77 -12.12
CA THR A 90 -8.46 -11.54 -12.12
C THR A 90 -8.46 -12.63 -11.06
N LEU A 91 -8.91 -12.32 -9.83
CA LEU A 91 -8.97 -13.31 -8.76
C LEU A 91 -10.01 -14.39 -8.99
N LYS A 92 -11.15 -14.03 -9.60
CA LYS A 92 -12.13 -15.04 -10.02
C LYS A 92 -11.47 -16.07 -10.93
N THR A 93 -10.79 -15.63 -11.99
CA THR A 93 -10.09 -16.52 -12.91
C THR A 93 -9.05 -17.39 -12.21
N ILE A 94 -8.22 -16.79 -11.32
CA ILE A 94 -7.22 -17.54 -10.57
C ILE A 94 -7.89 -18.60 -9.68
N ARG A 95 -8.98 -18.27 -8.97
CA ARG A 95 -9.68 -19.23 -8.10
C ARG A 95 -10.34 -20.35 -8.90
N ASP A 96 -10.93 -20.02 -10.05
CA ASP A 96 -11.54 -21.01 -10.94
C ASP A 96 -10.47 -22.01 -11.43
N GLU A 97 -9.30 -21.51 -11.89
CA GLU A 97 -8.17 -22.34 -12.32
C GLU A 97 -7.56 -23.15 -11.17
N MET A 98 -7.43 -22.56 -9.98
CA MET A 98 -6.97 -23.28 -8.78
C MET A 98 -7.93 -24.42 -8.42
N PHE A 99 -9.23 -24.18 -8.48
CA PHE A 99 -10.22 -25.22 -8.17
C PHE A 99 -10.21 -26.33 -9.21
N GLU A 100 -10.15 -26.01 -10.50
CA GLU A 100 -10.01 -27.01 -11.56
C GLU A 100 -8.74 -27.85 -11.37
N LYS A 101 -7.63 -27.19 -10.99
CA LYS A 101 -6.38 -27.88 -10.71
C LYS A 101 -6.49 -28.81 -9.51
N MET A 102 -7.11 -28.34 -8.42
CA MET A 102 -7.32 -29.12 -7.20
C MET A 102 -8.04 -30.44 -7.48
N GLN A 103 -9.05 -30.44 -8.40
CA GLN A 103 -9.77 -31.66 -8.77
C GLN A 103 -8.91 -32.67 -9.55
N LYS A 104 -7.78 -32.24 -10.09
CA LYS A 104 -6.87 -33.06 -10.89
C LYS A 104 -5.63 -33.53 -10.13
N LEU A 105 -5.52 -33.17 -8.85
CA LEU A 105 -4.37 -33.54 -8.02
C LEU A 105 -4.51 -34.97 -7.45
N PRO A 106 -3.38 -35.70 -7.35
CA PRO A 106 -3.39 -37.04 -6.75
C PRO A 106 -3.71 -37.00 -5.25
N ILE A 107 -4.32 -38.07 -4.73
CA ILE A 107 -4.65 -38.22 -3.30
C ILE A 107 -3.44 -37.97 -2.42
N ARG A 108 -2.25 -38.42 -2.83
CA ARG A 108 -0.98 -38.19 -2.13
C ARG A 108 -0.70 -36.72 -1.81
N TYR A 109 -1.20 -35.78 -2.64
CA TYR A 109 -1.05 -34.37 -2.38
C TYR A 109 -1.82 -33.95 -1.11
N PHE A 110 -3.05 -34.42 -0.99
CA PHE A 110 -3.92 -34.12 0.17
C PHE A 110 -3.45 -34.81 1.45
N ASP A 111 -2.79 -35.96 1.34
CA ASP A 111 -2.19 -36.65 2.50
C ASP A 111 -0.93 -35.93 3.01
N SER A 112 -0.22 -35.21 2.13
CA SER A 112 1.03 -34.51 2.47
C SER A 112 0.84 -33.03 2.86
N HIS A 113 -0.34 -32.46 2.62
CA HIS A 113 -0.66 -31.05 2.94
C HIS A 113 -1.87 -30.97 3.84
N THR A 114 -1.84 -30.06 4.82
CA THR A 114 -3.00 -29.87 5.70
C THR A 114 -4.13 -29.15 4.96
N HIS A 115 -5.37 -29.42 5.35
CA HIS A 115 -6.52 -28.68 4.82
C HIS A 115 -6.39 -27.16 5.06
N GLY A 116 -5.77 -26.77 6.17
CA GLY A 116 -5.48 -25.37 6.49
C GLY A 116 -4.53 -24.71 5.52
N ASP A 117 -3.47 -25.42 5.09
CA ASP A 117 -2.52 -24.89 4.09
C ASP A 117 -3.20 -24.65 2.75
N ILE A 118 -3.99 -25.63 2.27
CA ILE A 118 -4.73 -25.50 1.02
C ILE A 118 -5.75 -24.36 1.12
N MET A 119 -6.50 -24.27 2.23
CA MET A 119 -7.48 -23.20 2.44
C MET A 119 -6.84 -21.81 2.50
N SER A 120 -5.62 -21.72 3.06
CA SER A 120 -4.87 -20.47 3.10
C SER A 120 -4.54 -19.92 1.71
N LEU A 121 -4.33 -20.77 0.69
CA LEU A 121 -4.17 -20.34 -0.70
C LEU A 121 -5.42 -19.63 -1.24
N TYR A 122 -6.61 -20.18 -0.91
CA TYR A 122 -7.89 -19.62 -1.36
C TYR A 122 -8.33 -18.38 -0.58
N THR A 123 -7.83 -18.18 0.63
CA THR A 123 -8.21 -17.06 1.52
C THR A 123 -7.10 -16.02 1.59
N ASN A 124 -6.05 -16.29 2.37
CA ASN A 124 -5.01 -15.32 2.70
C ASN A 124 -4.19 -14.90 1.48
N ASP A 125 -3.75 -15.86 0.66
CA ASP A 125 -2.88 -15.58 -0.49
C ASP A 125 -3.65 -14.88 -1.61
N THR A 126 -4.88 -15.29 -1.88
CA THR A 126 -5.73 -14.59 -2.85
C THR A 126 -6.14 -13.21 -2.37
N ASP A 127 -6.35 -12.99 -1.06
CA ASP A 127 -6.64 -11.65 -0.52
C ASP A 127 -5.43 -10.72 -0.59
N ALA A 128 -4.23 -11.23 -0.32
CA ALA A 128 -2.98 -10.49 -0.52
C ALA A 128 -2.82 -10.05 -1.99
N LEU A 129 -3.11 -10.93 -2.96
CA LEU A 129 -3.12 -10.60 -4.37
C LEU A 129 -4.16 -9.52 -4.70
N ARG A 130 -5.38 -9.63 -4.14
CA ARG A 130 -6.44 -8.64 -4.30
C ARG A 130 -5.97 -7.26 -3.85
N GLN A 131 -5.39 -7.19 -2.65
CA GLN A 131 -4.89 -5.93 -2.09
C GLN A 131 -3.78 -5.33 -2.96
N MET A 132 -2.87 -6.16 -3.43
CA MET A 132 -1.80 -5.70 -4.31
C MET A 132 -2.34 -5.13 -5.62
N ILE A 133 -3.25 -5.84 -6.31
CA ILE A 133 -3.80 -5.39 -7.59
C ILE A 133 -4.70 -4.18 -7.39
N ALA A 134 -5.69 -4.27 -6.48
CA ALA A 134 -6.69 -3.22 -6.31
C ALA A 134 -6.14 -1.92 -5.72
N GLN A 135 -5.17 -1.99 -4.81
CA GLN A 135 -4.70 -0.84 -4.05
C GLN A 135 -3.24 -0.51 -4.31
N SER A 136 -2.32 -1.48 -4.11
CA SER A 136 -0.88 -1.19 -4.14
C SER A 136 -0.40 -0.74 -5.51
N MET A 137 -0.84 -1.39 -6.59
CA MET A 137 -0.47 -1.00 -7.96
C MET A 137 -1.01 0.39 -8.32
N ALA A 138 -2.29 0.66 -8.03
CA ALA A 138 -2.90 1.96 -8.29
C ALA A 138 -2.19 3.07 -7.49
N GLN A 139 -1.89 2.81 -6.20
CA GLN A 139 -1.20 3.76 -5.33
C GLN A 139 0.22 4.06 -5.79
N LEU A 140 0.98 3.05 -6.26
CA LEU A 140 2.33 3.27 -6.79
C LEU A 140 2.31 4.15 -8.05
N ILE A 141 1.40 3.86 -8.99
CA ILE A 141 1.24 4.64 -10.22
C ILE A 141 0.82 6.09 -9.86
N SER A 142 -0.17 6.24 -8.97
CA SER A 142 -0.63 7.54 -8.49
C SER A 142 0.48 8.33 -7.81
N SER A 143 1.26 7.70 -6.93
CA SER A 143 2.39 8.33 -6.27
C SER A 143 3.46 8.79 -7.26
N ALA A 144 3.77 7.99 -8.27
CA ALA A 144 4.74 8.36 -9.30
C ALA A 144 4.29 9.60 -10.10
N PHE A 145 3.04 9.64 -10.55
CA PHE A 145 2.51 10.81 -11.26
C PHE A 145 2.41 12.03 -10.36
N THR A 146 1.95 11.87 -9.11
CA THR A 146 1.86 12.99 -8.15
C THR A 146 3.24 13.57 -7.84
N ILE A 147 4.24 12.72 -7.53
CA ILE A 147 5.61 13.16 -7.28
C ILE A 147 6.16 13.94 -8.50
N THR A 148 5.98 13.40 -9.71
CA THR A 148 6.46 14.03 -10.93
C THR A 148 5.77 15.38 -11.17
N ALA A 149 4.44 15.43 -11.07
CA ALA A 149 3.68 16.67 -11.29
C ALA A 149 4.04 17.74 -10.26
N VAL A 150 4.07 17.38 -8.98
CA VAL A 150 4.42 18.30 -7.89
C VAL A 150 5.87 18.78 -8.02
N PHE A 151 6.80 17.89 -8.36
CA PHE A 151 8.21 18.23 -8.55
C PHE A 151 8.41 19.26 -9.67
N VAL A 152 7.74 19.06 -10.80
CA VAL A 152 7.76 20.05 -11.91
C VAL A 152 7.19 21.39 -11.45
N CYS A 153 6.08 21.40 -10.70
CA CYS A 153 5.49 22.63 -10.15
C CYS A 153 6.46 23.32 -9.17
N MET A 154 7.12 22.57 -8.29
CA MET A 154 8.11 23.11 -7.35
C MET A 154 9.29 23.77 -8.06
N LEU A 155 9.84 23.12 -9.10
CA LEU A 155 10.92 23.68 -9.93
C LEU A 155 10.47 24.95 -10.67
N ASN A 156 9.20 25.00 -11.08
CA ASN A 156 8.66 26.19 -11.74
C ASN A 156 8.57 27.40 -10.79
N ILE A 157 8.23 27.19 -9.51
CA ILE A 157 8.15 28.25 -8.51
C ILE A 157 9.55 28.65 -8.03
N SER A 158 10.39 27.70 -7.61
CA SER A 158 11.73 28.01 -7.06
C SER A 158 12.64 26.80 -7.07
N ILE A 159 13.72 26.86 -7.83
CA ILE A 159 14.75 25.81 -7.82
C ILE A 159 15.49 25.81 -6.47
N TRP A 160 15.75 26.97 -5.87
CA TRP A 160 16.46 27.08 -4.59
C TRP A 160 15.68 26.39 -3.45
N LEU A 161 14.40 26.71 -3.32
CA LEU A 161 13.56 26.08 -2.29
C LEU A 161 13.36 24.58 -2.57
N THR A 162 13.32 24.16 -3.84
CA THR A 162 13.23 22.74 -4.22
C THR A 162 14.47 21.97 -3.75
N ILE A 163 15.67 22.53 -3.97
CA ILE A 163 16.92 21.91 -3.46
C ILE A 163 16.89 21.78 -1.95
N VAL A 164 16.43 22.82 -1.24
CA VAL A 164 16.31 22.78 0.24
C VAL A 164 15.37 21.64 0.67
N VAL A 165 14.19 21.52 0.03
CA VAL A 165 13.24 20.43 0.33
C VAL A 165 13.86 19.07 0.08
N LEU A 166 14.59 18.88 -1.02
CA LEU A 166 15.26 17.60 -1.32
C LEU A 166 16.34 17.26 -0.30
N VAL A 167 17.14 18.24 0.13
CA VAL A 167 18.17 18.04 1.18
C VAL A 167 17.52 17.66 2.50
N VAL A 168 16.49 18.40 2.93
CA VAL A 168 15.78 18.10 4.17
C VAL A 168 15.12 16.73 4.09
N LEU A 169 14.47 16.39 2.97
CA LEU A 169 13.87 15.07 2.76
C LEU A 169 14.92 13.94 2.86
N PHE A 170 16.09 14.13 2.24
CA PHE A 170 17.19 13.17 2.34
C PHE A 170 17.62 12.96 3.79
N LEU A 171 17.80 14.04 4.56
CA LEU A 171 18.14 13.96 5.99
C LEU A 171 17.05 13.23 6.79
N VAL A 172 15.77 13.53 6.52
CA VAL A 172 14.63 12.87 7.15
C VAL A 172 14.63 11.37 6.85
N MET A 173 14.89 10.97 5.61
CA MET A 173 14.98 9.56 5.22
C MET A 173 16.14 8.82 5.91
N GLN A 174 17.32 9.46 6.03
CA GLN A 174 18.45 8.89 6.76
C GLN A 174 18.12 8.69 8.23
N PHE A 175 17.51 9.70 8.86
CA PHE A 175 17.11 9.63 10.26
C PHE A 175 16.03 8.55 10.49
N ALA A 176 15.05 8.47 9.62
CA ALA A 176 14.05 7.40 9.63
C ALA A 176 14.69 6.02 9.53
N GLY A 177 15.64 5.83 8.63
CA GLY A 177 16.38 4.57 8.46
C GLY A 177 17.12 4.13 9.73
N ILE A 178 17.75 5.06 10.46
CA ILE A 178 18.41 4.77 11.73
C ILE A 178 17.42 4.28 12.78
N ILE A 179 16.28 4.96 12.90
CA ILE A 179 15.21 4.57 13.84
C ILE A 179 14.63 3.21 13.48
N MET A 180 14.32 2.99 12.19
CA MET A 180 13.78 1.70 11.70
C MET A 180 14.72 0.53 11.98
N LYS A 181 16.02 0.71 11.76
CA LYS A 181 17.02 -0.32 12.06
C LYS A 181 17.07 -0.66 13.54
N LYS A 182 16.93 0.33 14.42
CA LYS A 182 16.88 0.13 15.87
C LYS A 182 15.57 -0.52 16.31
N SER A 183 14.44 -0.05 15.80
CA SER A 183 13.11 -0.58 16.08
C SER A 183 12.96 -2.04 15.60
N GLY A 184 13.51 -2.36 14.43
CA GLY A 184 13.44 -3.71 13.85
C GLY A 184 14.02 -4.79 14.77
N ARG A 185 15.07 -4.50 15.51
CA ARG A 185 15.65 -5.44 16.50
C ARG A 185 14.67 -5.77 17.62
N TYR A 186 13.96 -4.77 18.13
CA TYR A 186 12.96 -4.99 19.18
C TYR A 186 11.73 -5.74 18.64
N PHE A 187 11.31 -5.45 17.40
CA PHE A 187 10.24 -6.22 16.74
C PHE A 187 10.61 -7.69 16.55
N MET A 188 11.85 -8.00 16.15
CA MET A 188 12.32 -9.38 16.04
C MET A 188 12.33 -10.09 17.41
N ALA A 189 12.78 -9.39 18.47
CA ALA A 189 12.74 -9.94 19.82
C ALA A 189 11.30 -10.18 20.31
N GLN A 190 10.38 -9.26 20.03
CA GLN A 190 8.95 -9.41 20.33
C GLN A 190 8.36 -10.63 19.62
N GLN A 191 8.61 -10.79 18.31
CA GLN A 191 8.09 -11.92 17.55
C GLN A 191 8.64 -13.27 18.06
N LYS A 192 9.93 -13.30 18.41
CA LYS A 192 10.53 -14.50 18.98
C LYS A 192 9.90 -14.87 20.32
N THR A 193 9.73 -13.90 21.23
CA THR A 193 9.13 -14.17 22.54
C THR A 193 7.64 -14.48 22.46
N LEU A 194 6.93 -13.96 21.44
CA LEU A 194 5.56 -14.34 21.15
C LEU A 194 5.48 -15.79 20.69
N ALA A 195 6.30 -16.21 19.74
CA ALA A 195 6.34 -17.59 19.27
C ALA A 195 6.69 -18.58 20.38
N ASP A 196 7.63 -18.23 21.27
CA ASP A 196 7.95 -19.04 22.46
C ASP A 196 6.77 -19.15 23.43
N LEU A 197 5.98 -18.09 23.57
CA LEU A 197 4.78 -18.07 24.41
C LEU A 197 3.65 -18.90 23.81
N ASP A 198 3.38 -18.72 22.50
CA ASP A 198 2.34 -19.43 21.76
C ASP A 198 2.63 -20.95 21.75
N GLY A 199 3.90 -21.34 21.48
CA GLY A 199 4.32 -22.74 21.54
C GLY A 199 4.11 -23.35 22.93
N TYR A 200 4.41 -22.60 24.00
CA TYR A 200 4.15 -23.05 25.36
C TYR A 200 2.65 -23.21 25.66
N ILE A 201 1.83 -22.28 25.18
CA ILE A 201 0.36 -22.37 25.34
C ILE A 201 -0.16 -23.62 24.63
N GLU A 202 0.29 -23.88 23.40
CA GLU A 202 -0.10 -25.08 22.63
C GLU A 202 0.31 -26.36 23.35
N GLU A 203 1.55 -26.43 23.87
CA GLU A 203 2.04 -27.57 24.65
C GLU A 203 1.17 -27.81 25.90
N MET A 204 0.83 -26.73 26.63
CA MET A 204 0.00 -26.85 27.84
C MET A 204 -1.44 -27.26 27.53
N ILE A 205 -2.02 -26.80 26.42
CA ILE A 205 -3.36 -27.23 25.98
C ILE A 205 -3.35 -28.72 25.64
N ASN A 206 -2.37 -29.16 24.85
CA ASN A 206 -2.25 -30.57 24.47
C ASN A 206 -1.93 -31.47 25.67
N GLY A 207 -1.10 -30.99 26.61
CA GLY A 207 -0.70 -31.68 27.82
C GLY A 207 -1.65 -31.54 29.02
N GLN A 208 -2.81 -30.86 28.88
CA GLN A 208 -3.68 -30.48 29.99
C GLN A 208 -4.11 -31.66 30.87
N LYS A 209 -4.38 -32.84 30.29
CA LYS A 209 -4.71 -34.03 31.02
C LYS A 209 -3.57 -34.51 31.95
N VAL A 210 -2.33 -34.42 31.44
CA VAL A 210 -1.13 -34.82 32.19
C VAL A 210 -0.91 -33.86 33.36
N ILE A 211 -1.01 -32.53 33.09
CA ILE A 211 -0.86 -31.48 34.08
C ILE A 211 -1.83 -31.72 35.24
N LYS A 212 -3.09 -32.04 34.95
CA LYS A 212 -4.13 -32.35 35.95
C LYS A 212 -3.84 -33.58 36.76
N VAL A 213 -3.43 -34.68 36.11
CA VAL A 213 -3.14 -35.95 36.79
C VAL A 213 -1.95 -35.81 37.77
N PHE A 214 -0.94 -35.01 37.40
CA PHE A 214 0.25 -34.80 38.22
C PHE A 214 0.18 -33.56 39.12
N CYS A 215 -0.95 -32.85 39.18
CA CYS A 215 -1.16 -31.64 39.98
C CYS A 215 -0.07 -30.57 39.74
N HIS A 216 0.34 -30.36 38.48
CA HIS A 216 1.41 -29.43 38.10
C HIS A 216 0.90 -28.07 37.61
N GLU A 217 -0.36 -27.70 37.92
CA GLU A 217 -0.99 -26.46 37.44
C GLU A 217 -0.22 -25.21 37.88
N GLU A 218 0.26 -25.17 39.12
CA GLU A 218 0.94 -24.02 39.65
C GLU A 218 2.30 -23.79 38.94
N LYS A 219 3.06 -24.88 38.69
CA LYS A 219 4.32 -24.79 37.91
C LYS A 219 4.07 -24.34 36.49
N ALA A 220 3.03 -24.83 35.83
CA ALA A 220 2.67 -24.40 34.48
C ALA A 220 2.27 -22.92 34.47
N ARG A 221 1.55 -22.46 35.49
CA ARG A 221 1.18 -21.06 35.65
C ARG A 221 2.39 -20.13 35.88
N GLU A 222 3.31 -20.53 36.75
CA GLU A 222 4.53 -19.76 37.02
C GLU A 222 5.37 -19.57 35.73
N GLU A 223 5.55 -20.62 34.95
CA GLU A 223 6.29 -20.54 33.68
C GLU A 223 5.54 -19.71 32.64
N MET A 224 4.21 -19.78 32.58
CA MET A 224 3.38 -18.91 31.72
C MET A 224 3.58 -17.43 32.10
N ILE A 225 3.53 -17.11 33.39
CA ILE A 225 3.75 -15.74 33.87
C ILE A 225 5.15 -15.23 33.49
N ARG A 226 6.18 -16.07 33.65
CA ARG A 226 7.55 -15.73 33.28
C ARG A 226 7.69 -15.41 31.78
N ARG A 227 7.13 -16.28 30.92
CA ARG A 227 7.17 -16.09 29.45
C ARG A 227 6.36 -14.87 29.01
N ASN A 228 5.17 -14.70 29.57
CA ASN A 228 4.31 -13.56 29.29
C ASN A 228 4.97 -12.22 29.70
N LYS A 229 5.65 -12.18 30.84
CA LYS A 229 6.42 -11.00 31.27
C LYS A 229 7.56 -10.67 30.30
N LEU A 230 8.28 -11.69 29.83
CA LEU A 230 9.35 -11.48 28.85
C LEU A 230 8.81 -10.93 27.51
N TRP A 231 7.65 -11.45 27.09
CA TRP A 231 6.96 -10.91 25.91
C TRP A 231 6.47 -9.47 26.12
N GLU A 232 5.89 -9.16 27.28
CA GLU A 232 5.48 -7.81 27.68
C GLU A 232 6.62 -6.82 27.57
N GLU A 233 7.79 -7.12 28.18
CA GLU A 233 8.96 -6.25 28.16
C GLU A 233 9.48 -5.99 26.73
N ASN A 234 9.55 -7.01 25.89
CA ASN A 234 9.98 -6.87 24.49
C ASN A 234 8.93 -6.14 23.66
N SER A 235 7.64 -6.40 23.92
CA SER A 235 6.52 -5.75 23.25
C SER A 235 6.45 -4.27 23.59
N ALA A 236 6.64 -3.90 24.87
CA ALA A 236 6.67 -2.51 25.30
C ALA A 236 7.82 -1.74 24.61
N LYS A 237 9.03 -2.35 24.52
CA LYS A 237 10.17 -1.74 23.81
C LYS A 237 9.91 -1.62 22.31
N ALA A 238 9.38 -2.66 21.67
CA ALA A 238 9.07 -2.66 20.23
C ALA A 238 8.01 -1.60 19.89
N ASN A 239 6.90 -1.59 20.62
CA ASN A 239 5.79 -0.67 20.41
C ASN A 239 6.16 0.78 20.81
N GLY A 240 6.95 0.98 21.87
CA GLY A 240 7.42 2.29 22.26
C GLY A 240 8.31 2.94 21.19
N HIS A 241 9.26 2.19 20.61
CA HIS A 241 10.12 2.71 19.54
C HIS A 241 9.36 2.80 18.20
N GLY A 242 8.50 1.83 17.89
CA GLY A 242 7.69 1.84 16.67
C GLY A 242 6.63 2.94 16.69
N GLY A 243 5.93 3.12 17.82
CA GLY A 243 4.89 4.13 17.98
C GLY A 243 5.42 5.57 17.95
N ALA A 244 6.67 5.81 18.35
CA ALA A 244 7.30 7.12 18.26
C ALA A 244 7.61 7.54 16.80
N MET A 245 7.61 6.62 15.84
CA MET A 245 8.00 6.89 14.44
C MET A 245 7.08 7.90 13.77
N MET A 246 5.75 7.72 13.86
CA MET A 246 4.78 8.62 13.24
C MET A 246 4.85 10.06 13.78
N PRO A 247 4.83 10.30 15.13
CA PRO A 247 5.02 11.63 15.67
C PRO A 247 6.34 12.29 15.26
N LEU A 248 7.44 11.53 15.22
CA LEU A 248 8.74 12.05 14.78
C LEU A 248 8.74 12.45 13.31
N MET A 249 8.15 11.63 12.41
CA MET A 249 8.03 11.98 11.01
C MET A 249 7.19 13.24 10.81
N ASN A 250 6.08 13.39 11.54
CA ASN A 250 5.26 14.59 11.52
C ASN A 250 6.02 15.82 12.01
N ALA A 251 6.79 15.70 13.12
CA ALA A 251 7.61 16.79 13.65
C ALA A 251 8.68 17.24 12.64
N LEU A 252 9.35 16.29 11.97
CA LEU A 252 10.31 16.58 10.91
C LEU A 252 9.65 17.30 9.71
N GLY A 253 8.42 16.89 9.36
CA GLY A 253 7.63 17.58 8.34
C GLY A 253 7.29 19.03 8.73
N TYR A 254 6.99 19.31 10.00
CA TYR A 254 6.78 20.67 10.48
C TYR A 254 8.08 21.49 10.48
N ILE A 255 9.22 20.90 10.83
CA ILE A 255 10.52 21.56 10.74
C ILE A 255 10.81 21.92 9.28
N GLN A 256 10.61 21.02 8.35
CA GLN A 256 10.72 21.29 6.90
C GLN A 256 9.84 22.47 6.49
N TYR A 257 8.57 22.48 6.93
CA TYR A 257 7.63 23.56 6.65
C TYR A 257 8.15 24.92 7.15
N VAL A 258 8.67 24.98 8.39
CA VAL A 258 9.24 26.21 8.97
C VAL A 258 10.48 26.67 8.19
N ILE A 259 11.40 25.77 7.84
CA ILE A 259 12.59 26.09 7.05
C ILE A 259 12.19 26.70 5.70
N VAL A 260 11.26 26.10 4.99
CA VAL A 260 10.79 26.60 3.69
C VAL A 260 10.08 27.95 3.85
N ALA A 261 9.26 28.13 4.88
CA ALA A 261 8.57 29.39 5.15
C ALA A 261 9.56 30.55 5.45
N VAL A 262 10.55 30.30 6.31
CA VAL A 262 11.55 31.31 6.67
C VAL A 262 12.43 31.67 5.47
N LEU A 263 12.91 30.66 4.71
CA LEU A 263 13.74 30.92 3.53
C LEU A 263 12.94 31.59 2.42
N GLY A 264 11.67 31.17 2.21
CA GLY A 264 10.78 31.81 1.23
C GLY A 264 10.49 33.28 1.60
N ALA A 265 10.23 33.56 2.88
CA ALA A 265 10.05 34.93 3.37
C ALA A 265 11.32 35.78 3.21
N TYR A 266 12.51 35.21 3.50
CA TYR A 266 13.78 35.86 3.30
C TYR A 266 13.99 36.24 1.82
N LEU A 267 13.75 35.31 0.87
CA LEU A 267 13.86 35.57 -0.57
C LEU A 267 12.91 36.69 -1.02
N ALA A 268 11.68 36.73 -0.47
CA ALA A 268 10.69 37.76 -0.79
C ALA A 268 11.09 39.13 -0.24
N ILE A 269 11.50 39.23 1.04
CA ILE A 269 11.85 40.50 1.69
C ILE A 269 13.14 41.08 1.14
N ALA A 270 14.18 40.25 0.96
CA ALA A 270 15.48 40.65 0.44
C ALA A 270 15.46 40.86 -1.07
N LYS A 271 14.33 40.61 -1.75
CA LYS A 271 14.16 40.73 -3.21
C LYS A 271 15.25 39.98 -3.99
N VAL A 272 15.72 38.86 -3.45
CA VAL A 272 16.73 38.02 -4.13
C VAL A 272 16.11 37.45 -5.40
N PRO A 273 16.82 37.51 -6.56
CA PRO A 273 16.33 36.88 -7.76
C PRO A 273 16.06 35.39 -7.55
N ASN A 274 14.81 35.01 -7.67
CA ASN A 274 14.40 33.61 -7.54
C ASN A 274 14.39 32.94 -8.90
N LEU A 275 15.09 31.81 -9.03
CA LEU A 275 15.20 31.06 -10.28
C LEU A 275 14.11 30.00 -10.33
N GLY A 276 13.19 30.11 -11.28
CA GLY A 276 12.24 29.07 -11.68
C GLY A 276 12.58 28.54 -13.08
N LEU A 277 11.81 27.50 -13.50
CA LEU A 277 11.94 26.94 -14.87
C LEU A 277 11.69 27.99 -15.97
N THR A 278 10.82 28.95 -15.69
CA THR A 278 10.45 30.05 -16.64
C THR A 278 11.37 31.26 -16.56
N GLY A 279 12.40 31.24 -15.74
CA GLY A 279 13.39 32.32 -15.61
C GLY A 279 13.45 32.94 -14.22
N PHE A 280 14.06 34.11 -14.12
CA PHE A 280 14.16 34.83 -12.85
C PHE A 280 12.92 35.67 -12.59
N HIS A 281 12.41 35.56 -11.37
CA HIS A 281 11.27 36.33 -10.87
C HIS A 281 11.45 36.66 -9.39
N THR A 282 10.65 37.55 -8.84
CA THR A 282 10.64 37.89 -7.44
C THR A 282 9.67 36.94 -6.69
N MET A 283 10.07 36.45 -5.52
CA MET A 283 9.22 35.62 -4.69
C MET A 283 8.05 36.44 -4.14
N THR A 284 6.82 35.94 -4.33
CA THR A 284 5.60 36.52 -3.79
C THR A 284 5.06 35.73 -2.60
N VAL A 285 4.10 36.31 -1.86
CA VAL A 285 3.44 35.62 -0.74
C VAL A 285 2.64 34.42 -1.24
N GLY A 286 1.96 34.53 -2.38
CA GLY A 286 1.24 33.45 -3.02
C GLY A 286 2.15 32.31 -3.45
N MET A 287 3.34 32.60 -3.98
CA MET A 287 4.36 31.60 -4.31
C MET A 287 4.81 30.85 -3.08
N ILE A 288 5.05 31.52 -1.95
CA ILE A 288 5.44 30.87 -0.69
C ILE A 288 4.34 29.91 -0.22
N ALA A 289 3.08 30.37 -0.17
CA ALA A 289 1.94 29.57 0.26
C ALA A 289 1.73 28.33 -0.63
N SER A 290 1.85 28.50 -1.93
CA SER A 290 1.76 27.45 -2.93
C SER A 290 2.90 26.43 -2.74
N PHE A 291 4.14 26.91 -2.58
CA PHE A 291 5.31 26.07 -2.40
C PHE A 291 5.26 25.25 -1.10
N LEU A 292 4.76 25.81 0.00
CA LEU A 292 4.53 25.12 1.26
C LEU A 292 3.54 23.96 1.09
N THR A 293 2.46 24.19 0.34
CA THR A 293 1.48 23.14 0.02
C THR A 293 2.08 22.06 -0.88
N LEU A 294 2.83 22.45 -1.93
CA LEU A 294 3.53 21.52 -2.82
C LEU A 294 4.56 20.68 -2.07
N SER A 295 5.35 21.26 -1.16
CA SER A 295 6.34 20.52 -0.39
C SER A 295 5.72 19.43 0.47
N ARG A 296 4.55 19.68 1.02
CA ARG A 296 3.75 18.69 1.76
C ARG A 296 3.24 17.58 0.84
N ASN A 297 2.66 17.94 -0.29
CA ASN A 297 2.14 17.02 -1.29
C ASN A 297 3.24 16.21 -1.99
N PHE A 298 4.50 16.67 -1.94
CA PHE A 298 5.67 15.92 -2.42
C PHE A 298 6.11 14.83 -1.45
N THR A 299 6.11 15.13 -0.14
CA THR A 299 6.61 14.21 0.90
C THR A 299 5.63 13.06 1.18
N GLN A 300 4.33 13.31 1.12
CA GLN A 300 3.29 12.34 1.46
C GLN A 300 3.31 11.06 0.60
N PRO A 301 3.39 11.12 -0.74
CA PRO A 301 3.45 9.92 -1.59
C PRO A 301 4.68 9.04 -1.34
N ILE A 302 5.81 9.64 -0.94
CA ILE A 302 7.05 8.90 -0.62
C ILE A 302 6.83 7.96 0.56
N SER A 303 6.15 8.43 1.61
CA SER A 303 5.77 7.59 2.75
C SER A 303 4.78 6.50 2.36
N GLN A 304 3.85 6.78 1.46
CA GLN A 304 2.87 5.80 0.96
C GLN A 304 3.56 4.67 0.18
N ILE A 305 4.54 4.96 -0.67
CA ILE A 305 5.32 3.95 -1.40
C ILE A 305 5.98 2.97 -0.43
N SER A 306 6.56 3.47 0.66
CA SER A 306 7.20 2.62 1.68
C SER A 306 6.21 1.64 2.32
N ASN A 307 4.98 2.08 2.59
CA ASN A 307 3.93 1.20 3.14
C ASN A 307 3.47 0.13 2.15
N GLN A 308 3.44 0.45 0.85
CA GLN A 308 3.05 -0.51 -0.19
C GLN A 308 4.08 -1.61 -0.43
N TYR A 309 5.35 -1.38 -0.11
CA TYR A 309 6.42 -2.37 -0.30
C TYR A 309 6.11 -3.70 0.39
N ASN A 310 5.72 -3.66 1.66
CA ASN A 310 5.39 -4.88 2.41
C ASN A 310 4.19 -5.62 1.81
N SER A 311 3.14 -4.91 1.42
CA SER A 311 1.96 -5.51 0.77
C SER A 311 2.33 -6.21 -0.54
N ILE A 312 3.24 -5.63 -1.33
CA ILE A 312 3.70 -6.23 -2.58
C ILE A 312 4.55 -7.47 -2.31
N VAL A 313 5.47 -7.43 -1.36
CA VAL A 313 6.31 -8.60 -1.00
C VAL A 313 5.44 -9.76 -0.52
N THR A 314 4.47 -9.50 0.36
CA THR A 314 3.51 -10.51 0.86
C THR A 314 2.68 -11.09 -0.29
N ALA A 315 2.15 -10.25 -1.17
CA ALA A 315 1.37 -10.70 -2.31
C ALA A 315 2.19 -11.51 -3.33
N LEU A 316 3.46 -11.15 -3.55
CA LEU A 316 4.35 -11.93 -4.42
C LEU A 316 4.68 -13.30 -3.82
N ALA A 317 4.87 -13.39 -2.50
CA ALA A 317 5.03 -14.67 -1.81
C ALA A 317 3.77 -15.53 -1.94
N GLY A 318 2.57 -14.96 -1.72
CA GLY A 318 1.30 -15.65 -1.95
C GLY A 318 1.11 -16.09 -3.40
N ALA A 319 1.44 -15.21 -4.36
CA ALA A 319 1.42 -15.57 -5.78
C ALA A 319 2.34 -16.76 -6.09
N SER A 320 3.53 -16.80 -5.49
CA SER A 320 4.47 -17.92 -5.68
C SER A 320 3.89 -19.24 -5.18
N ARG A 321 3.22 -19.24 -4.02
CA ARG A 321 2.55 -20.45 -3.49
C ARG A 321 1.37 -20.86 -4.36
N ILE A 322 0.52 -19.92 -4.77
CA ILE A 322 -0.61 -20.19 -5.66
C ILE A 322 -0.12 -20.80 -6.97
N PHE A 323 0.91 -20.23 -7.60
CA PHE A 323 1.41 -20.76 -8.87
C PHE A 323 2.16 -22.08 -8.70
N ALA A 324 2.84 -22.32 -7.58
CA ALA A 324 3.43 -23.63 -7.28
C ALA A 324 2.33 -24.71 -7.17
N PHE A 325 1.22 -24.39 -6.46
CA PHE A 325 0.04 -25.26 -6.39
C PHE A 325 -0.55 -25.53 -7.79
N MET A 326 -0.67 -24.54 -8.64
CA MET A 326 -1.21 -24.68 -10.00
C MET A 326 -0.28 -25.47 -10.93
N ASP A 327 1.01 -25.50 -10.66
CA ASP A 327 2.04 -26.18 -11.46
C ASP A 327 2.32 -27.62 -10.97
N GLU A 328 1.68 -28.08 -9.87
CA GLU A 328 1.77 -29.46 -9.40
C GLU A 328 1.34 -30.45 -10.51
N ALA A 329 1.96 -31.63 -10.52
CA ALA A 329 1.61 -32.64 -11.50
C ALA A 329 0.18 -33.16 -11.27
N PRO A 330 -0.67 -33.25 -12.30
CA PRO A 330 -1.96 -33.88 -12.16
C PRO A 330 -1.83 -35.38 -11.92
N GLU A 331 -2.86 -36.00 -11.40
CA GLU A 331 -2.97 -37.45 -11.38
C GLU A 331 -2.94 -38.00 -12.81
N THR A 332 -2.11 -39.04 -13.01
CA THR A 332 -2.05 -39.76 -14.28
C THR A 332 -2.70 -41.12 -14.10
N ASP A 333 -3.66 -41.45 -14.95
CA ASP A 333 -4.25 -42.77 -15.00
C ASP A 333 -3.48 -43.64 -16.00
N GLU A 334 -2.56 -44.45 -15.47
CA GLU A 334 -1.83 -45.45 -16.22
C GLU A 334 -2.38 -46.88 -15.99
N GLY A 335 -3.56 -46.99 -15.36
CA GLY A 335 -4.23 -48.24 -15.08
C GLY A 335 -4.74 -48.91 -16.35
N TYR A 336 -4.62 -50.23 -16.38
CA TYR A 336 -5.16 -51.06 -17.44
C TYR A 336 -6.50 -51.73 -17.08
N VAL A 337 -6.97 -51.52 -15.84
CA VAL A 337 -8.25 -52.05 -15.35
C VAL A 337 -9.29 -50.93 -15.39
N THR A 338 -10.33 -51.12 -16.11
CA THR A 338 -11.47 -50.19 -16.23
C THR A 338 -12.69 -50.78 -15.53
N LEU A 339 -13.48 -49.90 -14.88
CA LEU A 339 -14.75 -50.28 -14.32
C LEU A 339 -15.77 -50.41 -15.48
N VAL A 340 -16.39 -51.60 -15.62
CA VAL A 340 -17.39 -51.88 -16.63
C VAL A 340 -18.70 -52.28 -15.95
N ASN A 341 -19.82 -52.03 -16.63
CA ASN A 341 -21.09 -52.57 -16.22
C ASN A 341 -21.08 -54.10 -16.49
N ALA A 342 -21.53 -54.86 -15.51
CA ALA A 342 -21.61 -56.32 -15.66
C ALA A 342 -22.95 -56.84 -15.17
N VAL A 343 -23.45 -57.87 -15.85
CA VAL A 343 -24.64 -58.63 -15.42
C VAL A 343 -24.18 -60.00 -14.93
N GLU A 344 -24.69 -60.41 -13.79
CA GLU A 344 -24.47 -61.74 -13.21
C GLU A 344 -25.37 -62.76 -13.95
N ASN A 345 -24.78 -63.79 -14.50
CA ASN A 345 -25.44 -64.88 -15.16
C ASN A 345 -25.96 -65.90 -14.13
N GLU A 346 -26.86 -66.79 -14.54
CA GLU A 346 -27.41 -67.82 -13.65
C GLU A 346 -26.37 -68.83 -13.10
N ASP A 347 -25.22 -68.90 -13.74
CA ASP A 347 -24.07 -69.74 -13.33
C ASP A 347 -23.08 -69.00 -12.39
N GLY A 348 -23.40 -67.77 -11.98
CA GLY A 348 -22.57 -66.92 -11.15
C GLY A 348 -21.40 -66.23 -11.86
N SER A 349 -21.28 -66.35 -13.18
CA SER A 349 -20.30 -65.63 -14.02
C SER A 349 -20.79 -64.21 -14.28
N LEU A 350 -19.83 -63.24 -14.38
CA LEU A 350 -20.09 -61.86 -14.74
C LEU A 350 -19.83 -61.64 -16.22
N THR A 351 -20.82 -61.08 -16.96
CA THR A 351 -20.62 -60.67 -18.36
C THR A 351 -20.69 -59.16 -18.46
N GLU A 352 -19.68 -58.58 -19.12
CA GLU A 352 -19.62 -57.16 -19.41
C GLU A 352 -20.80 -56.76 -20.31
N THR A 353 -21.43 -55.63 -19.94
CA THR A 353 -22.53 -55.03 -20.74
C THR A 353 -22.23 -53.57 -21.03
N ASP A 354 -22.66 -53.06 -22.18
CA ASP A 354 -22.52 -51.65 -22.59
C ASP A 354 -23.24 -50.66 -21.67
#